data_2e9ce7664f470d3d43b10e2b276d36ab
#
_entry.id   2e9ce7664f470d3d43b10e2b276d36ab
#
_cell.length_a   1.000
_cell.length_b   1.000
_cell.length_c   1.000
_cell.angle_alpha   90.00
_cell.angle_beta   90.00
_cell.angle_gamma   90.00
#
_symmetry.space_group_name_H-M   'P 1'
#
loop_
_entity.id
_entity.type
_entity.pdbx_description
1 polymer ?
#
loop_
_entity_poly.entity_id
_entity_poly.type
_entity_poly.pdbx_seq_one_letter_code
_entity_poly.pdbx_strand_id
1 'polypeptide(L)'
;MIDKKKILLALLTGVAFCVPARAQQNPIYSQYMFNGLVLNPAYASLDESASITAVGRNQWVGVDGAPKTATLSFYTPLNEKGTSVGFSAMKETITVQSRTDFNLLASQKVSLSETFQLAMGLQAGMSQYQERNSELTTTDPTFAANQSYWKTNVGFGFALFSENFYLGLSAPTFKSFDLGNSVNKVVTKSHYYLQAAYAYHINDDVLIKPSVLLRQVQGSGLNYDINTSVLLRDVVWLGASWRSEKTVTGLVQVRLTPVLELGYSYDTPMSSNLKGAQTVSHELMLRFRFGWSFDHEVAPKIF
;
A
#
# COMPACT_ATOMS: atom_id res chain seq x y z
N MET A 1 -45.53 23.30 -25.29
CA MET A 1 -44.44 24.25 -25.04
C MET A 1 -43.50 23.61 -24.01
N ILE A 2 -42.33 23.17 -24.48
CA ILE A 2 -41.35 22.47 -23.58
C ILE A 2 -40.67 23.55 -22.73
N ASP A 3 -40.70 23.35 -21.44
CA ASP A 3 -40.16 24.29 -20.45
C ASP A 3 -38.62 24.37 -20.59
N LYS A 4 -38.12 25.52 -21.05
CA LYS A 4 -36.70 25.77 -21.26
C LYS A 4 -35.85 25.55 -20.02
N LYS A 5 -36.44 25.72 -18.82
CA LYS A 5 -35.77 25.43 -17.54
C LYS A 5 -35.52 23.92 -17.32
N LYS A 6 -36.43 23.05 -17.78
CA LYS A 6 -36.26 21.59 -17.69
C LYS A 6 -35.20 21.08 -18.67
N ILE A 7 -35.09 21.72 -19.86
CA ILE A 7 -34.03 21.39 -20.84
C ILE A 7 -32.66 21.82 -20.30
N LEU A 8 -32.56 23.00 -19.68
CA LEU A 8 -31.32 23.49 -19.09
C LEU A 8 -30.88 22.65 -17.90
N LEU A 9 -31.82 22.20 -17.08
CA LEU A 9 -31.54 21.30 -15.94
C LEU A 9 -31.10 19.91 -16.41
N ALA A 10 -31.71 19.37 -17.50
CA ALA A 10 -31.30 18.07 -18.07
C ALA A 10 -29.94 18.16 -18.78
N LEU A 11 -29.59 19.29 -19.38
CA LEU A 11 -28.25 19.55 -19.95
C LEU A 11 -27.19 19.70 -18.84
N LEU A 12 -27.48 20.37 -17.75
CA LEU A 12 -26.59 20.52 -16.61
C LEU A 12 -26.34 19.16 -15.89
N THR A 13 -27.36 18.32 -15.75
CA THR A 13 -27.22 16.96 -15.20
C THR A 13 -26.47 16.03 -16.14
N GLY A 14 -26.64 16.15 -17.47
CA GLY A 14 -25.94 15.35 -18.46
C GLY A 14 -24.43 15.61 -18.53
N VAL A 15 -23.99 16.85 -18.30
CA VAL A 15 -22.56 17.22 -18.29
C VAL A 15 -21.85 16.74 -17.02
N ALA A 16 -22.57 16.57 -15.90
CA ALA A 16 -21.98 16.12 -14.63
C ALA A 16 -21.58 14.62 -14.61
N PHE A 17 -22.01 13.81 -15.58
CA PHE A 17 -21.73 12.38 -15.64
C PHE A 17 -20.62 11.93 -16.61
N CYS A 18 -20.01 12.85 -17.35
CA CYS A 18 -18.90 12.55 -18.25
C CYS A 18 -17.53 12.76 -17.57
N VAL A 19 -17.28 12.12 -16.41
CA VAL A 19 -15.93 12.04 -15.86
C VAL A 19 -15.27 10.80 -16.45
N PRO A 20 -14.22 10.93 -17.29
CA PRO A 20 -13.50 9.75 -17.79
C PRO A 20 -12.89 9.03 -16.58
N ALA A 21 -13.36 7.81 -16.30
CA ALA A 21 -12.80 6.92 -15.29
C ALA A 21 -11.42 6.44 -15.76
N ARG A 22 -10.37 7.20 -15.47
CA ARG A 22 -8.97 6.80 -15.65
C ARG A 22 -8.46 6.31 -14.30
N ALA A 23 -8.59 5.03 -14.06
CA ALA A 23 -8.19 4.38 -12.82
C ALA A 23 -6.85 3.66 -13.00
N GLN A 24 -5.73 4.38 -12.83
CA GLN A 24 -4.47 3.74 -12.48
C GLN A 24 -4.30 3.93 -10.96
N GLN A 25 -4.53 2.87 -10.21
CA GLN A 25 -4.31 2.83 -8.76
C GLN A 25 -3.04 2.04 -8.46
N ASN A 26 -2.30 2.45 -7.43
CA ASN A 26 -1.21 1.62 -6.90
C ASN A 26 -1.80 0.31 -6.33
N PRO A 27 -1.05 -0.80 -6.36
CA PRO A 27 -1.48 -2.04 -5.73
C PRO A 27 -1.86 -1.81 -4.27
N ILE A 28 -2.96 -2.40 -3.86
CA ILE A 28 -3.44 -2.32 -2.48
C ILE A 28 -3.06 -3.62 -1.79
N TYR A 29 -2.21 -3.53 -0.78
CA TYR A 29 -1.85 -4.65 0.07
C TYR A 29 -2.91 -4.86 1.14
N SER A 30 -3.21 -6.11 1.47
CA SER A 30 -4.16 -6.44 2.54
C SER A 30 -3.49 -6.46 3.90
N GLN A 31 -2.18 -6.70 3.93
CA GLN A 31 -1.36 -6.73 5.15
C GLN A 31 -0.55 -5.45 5.38
N TYR A 32 -1.01 -4.30 4.84
CA TYR A 32 -0.34 -3.00 5.01
C TYR A 32 -0.12 -2.61 6.49
N MET A 33 -0.98 -3.08 7.39
CA MET A 33 -0.86 -2.82 8.82
C MET A 33 0.36 -3.51 9.47
N PHE A 34 0.95 -4.47 8.77
CA PHE A 34 2.19 -5.14 9.18
C PHE A 34 3.40 -4.69 8.35
N ASN A 35 3.19 -4.06 7.20
CA ASN A 35 4.25 -3.50 6.35
C ASN A 35 3.93 -2.05 5.98
N GLY A 36 3.93 -1.16 6.96
CA GLY A 36 3.59 0.25 6.77
C GLY A 36 4.54 1.02 5.85
N LEU A 37 5.75 0.49 5.60
CA LEU A 37 6.74 1.11 4.72
C LEU A 37 6.22 1.31 3.28
N VAL A 38 5.34 0.41 2.81
CA VAL A 38 4.74 0.52 1.46
C VAL A 38 3.78 1.71 1.32
N LEU A 39 3.28 2.22 2.44
CA LEU A 39 2.38 3.37 2.48
C LEU A 39 3.07 4.66 2.93
N ASN A 40 4.05 4.58 3.85
CA ASN A 40 4.61 5.75 4.51
C ASN A 40 6.12 5.60 4.74
N PRO A 41 6.99 6.43 4.11
CA PRO A 41 8.44 6.35 4.31
C PRO A 41 8.87 6.69 5.74
N ALA A 42 8.08 7.44 6.52
CA ALA A 42 8.37 7.71 7.93
C ALA A 42 8.33 6.44 8.80
N TYR A 43 7.68 5.38 8.33
CA TYR A 43 7.56 4.11 9.04
C TYR A 43 8.91 3.44 9.34
N ALA A 44 9.96 3.74 8.55
CA ALA A 44 11.30 3.19 8.76
C ALA A 44 11.93 3.57 10.11
N SER A 45 11.50 4.68 10.73
CA SER A 45 12.05 5.13 12.02
C SER A 45 11.16 4.80 13.22
N LEU A 46 10.03 4.09 13.03
CA LEU A 46 9.16 3.70 14.15
C LEU A 46 9.77 2.58 14.97
N ASP A 47 10.63 1.78 14.37
CA ASP A 47 11.24 0.60 14.96
C ASP A 47 12.75 0.84 15.20
N GLU A 48 13.28 0.21 16.22
CA GLU A 48 14.72 0.20 16.52
C GLU A 48 15.43 -1.02 15.93
N SER A 49 14.68 -1.88 15.26
CA SER A 49 15.17 -3.07 14.59
C SER A 49 15.22 -2.89 13.08
N ALA A 50 16.17 -3.53 12.43
CA ALA A 50 16.14 -3.69 10.99
C ALA A 50 15.06 -4.69 10.57
N SER A 51 14.46 -4.49 9.40
CA SER A 51 13.42 -5.37 8.87
C SER A 51 13.55 -5.57 7.39
N ILE A 52 13.42 -6.83 6.95
CA ILE A 52 13.20 -7.22 5.56
C ILE A 52 11.81 -7.83 5.47
N THR A 53 10.97 -7.34 4.56
CA THR A 53 9.62 -7.86 4.35
C THR A 53 9.42 -8.17 2.87
N ALA A 54 9.07 -9.42 2.56
CA ALA A 54 8.66 -9.85 1.23
C ALA A 54 7.14 -10.11 1.23
N VAL A 55 6.45 -9.61 0.21
CA VAL A 55 5.00 -9.81 0.03
C VAL A 55 4.74 -10.29 -1.39
N GLY A 56 3.96 -11.36 -1.52
CA GLY A 56 3.42 -11.85 -2.78
C GLY A 56 1.90 -11.81 -2.76
N ARG A 57 1.30 -11.19 -3.78
CA ARG A 57 -0.15 -11.04 -3.89
C ARG A 57 -0.64 -11.52 -5.24
N ASN A 58 -1.62 -12.42 -5.23
CA ASN A 58 -2.38 -12.85 -6.38
C ASN A 58 -3.81 -12.34 -6.24
N GLN A 59 -4.20 -11.38 -7.09
CA GLN A 59 -5.57 -10.86 -7.10
C GLN A 59 -6.43 -11.67 -8.07
N TRP A 60 -7.73 -11.74 -7.79
CA TRP A 60 -8.77 -12.32 -8.63
C TRP A 60 -8.39 -13.70 -9.18
N VAL A 61 -8.05 -14.60 -8.30
CA VAL A 61 -7.61 -15.96 -8.64
C VAL A 61 -8.64 -16.66 -9.51
N GLY A 62 -8.20 -17.24 -10.63
CA GLY A 62 -9.05 -17.87 -11.64
C GLY A 62 -9.40 -16.95 -12.81
N VAL A 63 -8.96 -15.68 -12.80
CA VAL A 63 -9.13 -14.76 -13.93
C VAL A 63 -7.81 -14.66 -14.70
N ASP A 64 -7.84 -14.93 -16.00
CA ASP A 64 -6.66 -14.80 -16.86
C ASP A 64 -6.19 -13.35 -16.94
N GLY A 65 -4.86 -13.15 -16.81
CA GLY A 65 -4.28 -11.82 -16.82
C GLY A 65 -4.52 -10.99 -15.54
N ALA A 66 -5.07 -11.59 -14.50
CA ALA A 66 -5.31 -10.91 -13.22
C ALA A 66 -4.02 -10.36 -12.58
N PRO A 67 -4.10 -9.29 -11.77
CA PRO A 67 -2.93 -8.66 -11.17
C PRO A 67 -2.15 -9.60 -10.27
N LYS A 68 -0.82 -9.64 -10.47
CA LYS A 68 0.14 -10.30 -9.58
C LYS A 68 1.17 -9.28 -9.13
N THR A 69 1.35 -9.16 -7.83
CA THR A 69 2.28 -8.19 -7.24
C THR A 69 3.28 -8.92 -6.35
N ALA A 70 4.55 -8.57 -6.49
CA ALA A 70 5.62 -8.95 -5.57
C ALA A 70 6.30 -7.70 -5.05
N THR A 71 6.55 -7.64 -3.74
CA THR A 71 7.20 -6.51 -3.09
C THR A 71 8.28 -7.00 -2.14
N LEU A 72 9.38 -6.30 -2.15
CA LEU A 72 10.46 -6.44 -1.17
C LEU A 72 10.70 -5.07 -0.55
N SER A 73 10.66 -4.97 0.75
CA SER A 73 10.97 -3.77 1.51
C SER A 73 12.00 -4.04 2.59
N PHE A 74 12.88 -3.08 2.80
CA PHE A 74 13.93 -3.13 3.81
C PHE A 74 14.05 -1.76 4.47
N TYR A 75 14.26 -1.76 5.75
CA TYR A 75 14.72 -0.58 6.49
C TYR A 75 15.64 -0.99 7.64
N THR A 76 16.48 -0.05 8.05
CA THR A 76 17.38 -0.23 9.18
C THR A 76 17.64 1.11 9.88
N PRO A 77 17.64 1.15 11.22
CA PRO A 77 18.14 2.30 11.94
C PRO A 77 19.65 2.44 11.69
N LEU A 78 20.12 3.68 11.56
CA LEU A 78 21.55 4.01 11.40
C LEU A 78 22.20 4.42 12.72
N ASN A 79 21.40 4.94 13.66
CA ASN A 79 21.89 5.45 14.92
C ASN A 79 20.76 5.53 15.96
N GLU A 80 21.14 5.68 17.22
CA GLU A 80 20.21 5.88 18.33
C GLU A 80 19.45 7.22 18.30
N LYS A 81 19.86 8.17 17.44
CA LYS A 81 19.19 9.46 17.28
C LYS A 81 17.92 9.37 16.42
N GLY A 82 17.54 8.15 16.01
CA GLY A 82 16.30 7.90 15.27
C GLY A 82 16.39 8.13 13.77
N THR A 83 17.60 8.17 13.20
CA THR A 83 17.80 8.20 11.73
C THR A 83 17.71 6.78 11.19
N SER A 84 16.93 6.58 10.15
CA SER A 84 16.79 5.29 9.46
C SER A 84 16.85 5.46 7.96
N VAL A 85 17.29 4.43 7.27
CA VAL A 85 17.27 4.34 5.81
C VAL A 85 16.63 3.05 5.38
N GLY A 86 16.20 3.01 4.13
CA GLY A 86 15.62 1.80 3.59
C GLY A 86 15.44 1.86 2.09
N PHE A 87 14.93 0.76 1.56
CA PHE A 87 14.51 0.69 0.17
C PHE A 87 13.21 -0.12 0.05
N SER A 88 12.51 0.08 -1.06
CA SER A 88 11.43 -0.80 -1.49
C SER A 88 11.55 -1.08 -2.98
N ALA A 89 11.28 -2.33 -3.36
CA ALA A 89 11.15 -2.76 -4.74
C ALA A 89 9.80 -3.45 -4.91
N MET A 90 9.08 -3.12 -5.98
CA MET A 90 7.78 -3.72 -6.28
C MET A 90 7.71 -4.05 -7.76
N LYS A 91 7.16 -5.22 -8.08
CA LYS A 91 6.79 -5.59 -9.44
C LYS A 91 5.34 -6.01 -9.48
N GLU A 92 4.59 -5.37 -10.34
CA GLU A 92 3.20 -5.71 -10.66
C GLU A 92 3.09 -6.12 -12.12
N THR A 93 2.30 -7.14 -12.39
CA THR A 93 2.00 -7.58 -13.76
C THR A 93 0.49 -7.74 -13.89
N ILE A 94 -0.10 -7.12 -14.92
CA ILE A 94 -1.52 -7.18 -15.24
C ILE A 94 -1.62 -7.44 -16.73
N THR A 95 -2.06 -8.64 -17.12
CA THR A 95 -2.12 -9.05 -18.53
C THR A 95 -0.73 -8.87 -19.19
N VAL A 96 -0.64 -8.01 -20.22
CA VAL A 96 0.60 -7.69 -20.96
C VAL A 96 1.37 -6.50 -20.38
N GLN A 97 0.79 -5.81 -19.41
CA GLN A 97 1.41 -4.66 -18.75
C GLN A 97 2.18 -5.09 -17.51
N SER A 98 3.35 -4.51 -17.31
CA SER A 98 4.09 -4.64 -16.06
C SER A 98 4.66 -3.31 -15.61
N ARG A 99 4.70 -3.15 -14.29
CA ARG A 99 5.32 -2.00 -13.62
C ARG A 99 6.33 -2.52 -12.61
N THR A 100 7.51 -1.93 -12.60
CA THR A 100 8.53 -2.20 -11.60
C THR A 100 8.95 -0.89 -10.95
N ASP A 101 8.86 -0.80 -9.64
CA ASP A 101 9.22 0.37 -8.86
C ASP A 101 10.44 0.06 -7.99
N PHE A 102 11.36 1.02 -7.88
CA PHE A 102 12.48 1.02 -6.96
C PHE A 102 12.51 2.35 -6.22
N ASN A 103 12.48 2.33 -4.89
CA ASN A 103 12.52 3.53 -4.07
C ASN A 103 13.59 3.38 -3.00
N LEU A 104 14.36 4.45 -2.79
CA LEU A 104 15.22 4.66 -1.64
C LEU A 104 14.53 5.63 -0.68
N LEU A 105 14.69 5.43 0.59
CA LEU A 105 14.08 6.28 1.61
C LEU A 105 15.03 6.58 2.75
N ALA A 106 14.82 7.73 3.35
CA ALA A 106 15.44 8.15 4.59
C ALA A 106 14.36 8.70 5.52
N SER A 107 14.48 8.42 6.80
CA SER A 107 13.54 8.83 7.82
C SER A 107 14.25 9.26 9.09
N GLN A 108 13.66 10.20 9.80
CA GLN A 108 14.16 10.72 11.08
C GLN A 108 13.00 10.76 12.09
N LYS A 109 13.21 10.21 13.30
CA LYS A 109 12.29 10.42 14.42
C LYS A 109 12.87 11.41 15.41
N VAL A 110 11.99 12.19 16.05
CA VAL A 110 12.29 13.10 17.14
C VAL A 110 11.28 12.94 18.26
N SER A 111 11.71 12.99 19.51
CA SER A 111 10.81 12.98 20.65
C SER A 111 10.16 14.34 20.82
N LEU A 112 8.84 14.40 20.83
CA LEU A 112 8.06 15.63 21.11
C LEU A 112 7.78 15.76 22.61
N SER A 113 7.60 14.64 23.29
CA SER A 113 7.40 14.54 24.72
C SER A 113 7.95 13.19 25.23
N GLU A 114 7.78 12.90 26.49
CA GLU A 114 8.13 11.58 27.08
C GLU A 114 7.31 10.44 26.43
N THR A 115 6.11 10.71 25.94
CA THR A 115 5.19 9.69 25.39
C THR A 115 5.14 9.71 23.86
N PHE A 116 5.20 10.88 23.23
CA PHE A 116 4.97 11.02 21.80
C PHE A 116 6.26 11.28 21.01
N GLN A 117 6.38 10.59 19.89
CA GLN A 117 7.43 10.77 18.91
C GLN A 117 6.85 11.17 17.55
N LEU A 118 7.56 11.98 16.81
CA LEU A 118 7.25 12.37 15.44
C LEU A 118 8.35 11.82 14.52
N ALA A 119 7.94 11.01 13.55
CA ALA A 119 8.81 10.59 12.47
C ALA A 119 8.48 11.34 11.17
N MET A 120 9.51 11.67 10.40
CA MET A 120 9.42 12.28 9.08
C MET A 120 10.24 11.45 8.12
N GLY A 121 9.69 11.15 6.94
CA GLY A 121 10.35 10.33 5.93
C GLY A 121 10.26 10.97 4.55
N LEU A 122 11.31 10.79 3.79
CA LEU A 122 11.39 11.16 2.37
C LEU A 122 11.74 9.91 1.57
N GLN A 123 11.19 9.83 0.36
CA GLN A 123 11.60 8.80 -0.59
C GLN A 123 11.78 9.38 -1.99
N ALA A 124 12.70 8.78 -2.73
CA ALA A 124 12.90 9.03 -4.14
C ALA A 124 13.12 7.70 -4.86
N GLY A 125 12.60 7.60 -6.07
CA GLY A 125 12.66 6.34 -6.79
C GLY A 125 12.42 6.46 -8.27
N MET A 126 12.38 5.29 -8.91
CA MET A 126 12.17 5.12 -10.34
C MET A 126 11.12 4.05 -10.57
N SER A 127 10.26 4.27 -11.57
CA SER A 127 9.25 3.33 -12.03
C SER A 127 9.49 3.01 -13.50
N GLN A 128 9.63 1.73 -13.83
CA GLN A 128 9.64 1.23 -15.19
C GLN A 128 8.25 0.70 -15.54
N TYR A 129 7.69 1.17 -16.63
CA TYR A 129 6.46 0.67 -17.21
C TYR A 129 6.79 -0.05 -18.51
N GLN A 130 6.22 -1.25 -18.69
CA GLN A 130 6.41 -2.06 -19.87
C GLN A 130 5.05 -2.56 -20.37
N GLU A 131 4.84 -2.50 -21.67
CA GLU A 131 3.68 -3.08 -22.37
C GLU A 131 4.20 -4.03 -23.44
N ARG A 132 3.91 -5.33 -23.28
CA ARG A 132 4.30 -6.39 -24.22
C ARG A 132 3.20 -6.63 -25.21
N ASN A 133 2.97 -5.65 -26.08
CA ASN A 133 1.91 -5.67 -27.07
C ASN A 133 2.04 -6.80 -28.08
N SER A 134 3.27 -7.34 -28.30
CA SER A 134 3.51 -8.51 -29.15
C SER A 134 2.84 -9.80 -28.65
N GLU A 135 2.41 -9.84 -27.38
CA GLU A 135 1.65 -10.96 -26.82
C GLU A 135 0.14 -10.85 -27.06
N LEU A 136 -0.34 -9.72 -27.61
CA LEU A 136 -1.73 -9.51 -27.94
C LEU A 136 -2.07 -10.10 -29.31
N THR A 137 -3.17 -10.84 -29.38
CA THR A 137 -3.74 -11.31 -30.67
C THR A 137 -4.59 -10.21 -31.29
N THR A 138 -3.93 -9.17 -31.86
CA THR A 138 -4.62 -8.05 -32.50
C THR A 138 -3.91 -7.64 -33.78
N THR A 139 -4.66 -7.17 -34.76
CA THR A 139 -4.16 -6.58 -36.02
C THR A 139 -4.11 -5.05 -35.98
N ASP A 140 -4.47 -4.43 -34.84
CA ASP A 140 -4.44 -2.98 -34.68
C ASP A 140 -2.99 -2.47 -34.67
N PRO A 141 -2.58 -1.61 -35.62
CA PRO A 141 -1.23 -1.06 -35.70
C PRO A 141 -0.80 -0.28 -34.43
N THR A 142 -1.74 0.22 -33.63
CA THR A 142 -1.47 0.93 -32.38
C THR A 142 -0.76 0.04 -31.36
N PHE A 143 -0.99 -1.27 -31.41
CA PHE A 143 -0.41 -2.27 -30.54
C PHE A 143 0.70 -3.11 -31.21
N ALA A 144 1.24 -2.65 -32.35
CA ALA A 144 2.23 -3.42 -33.10
C ALA A 144 3.60 -3.54 -32.39
N ALA A 145 3.95 -2.59 -31.54
CA ALA A 145 5.25 -2.54 -30.89
C ALA A 145 5.15 -2.58 -29.36
N ASN A 146 6.09 -3.29 -28.74
CA ASN A 146 6.29 -3.25 -27.28
C ASN A 146 6.75 -1.87 -26.86
N GLN A 147 6.26 -1.42 -25.70
CA GLN A 147 6.61 -0.12 -25.15
C GLN A 147 7.32 -0.27 -23.81
N SER A 148 8.30 0.59 -23.55
CA SER A 148 8.98 0.68 -22.25
C SER A 148 9.37 2.13 -21.98
N TYR A 149 9.04 2.62 -20.80
CA TYR A 149 9.41 3.98 -20.39
C TYR A 149 9.66 4.03 -18.88
N TRP A 150 10.44 5.04 -18.49
CA TRP A 150 10.84 5.25 -17.12
C TRP A 150 10.30 6.55 -16.57
N LYS A 151 9.98 6.55 -15.29
CA LYS A 151 9.62 7.75 -14.52
C LYS A 151 10.42 7.79 -13.25
N THR A 152 10.79 8.97 -12.81
CA THR A 152 11.23 9.20 -11.42
C THR A 152 10.05 9.62 -10.58
N ASN A 153 10.09 9.32 -9.30
CA ASN A 153 9.10 9.75 -8.34
C ASN A 153 9.77 10.25 -7.05
N VAL A 154 9.07 11.15 -6.37
CA VAL A 154 9.43 11.62 -5.04
C VAL A 154 8.20 11.54 -4.15
N GLY A 155 8.43 11.23 -2.88
CA GLY A 155 7.37 11.11 -1.88
C GLY A 155 7.85 11.49 -0.50
N PHE A 156 6.89 11.66 0.39
CA PHE A 156 7.14 12.00 1.78
C PHE A 156 6.10 11.38 2.71
N GLY A 157 6.41 11.39 4.00
CA GLY A 157 5.50 10.94 5.02
C GLY A 157 5.84 11.48 6.40
N PHE A 158 4.82 11.49 7.25
CA PHE A 158 4.89 11.86 8.66
C PHE A 158 4.19 10.80 9.47
N ALA A 159 4.65 10.56 10.68
CA ALA A 159 4.00 9.69 11.64
C ALA A 159 4.16 10.24 13.06
N LEU A 160 3.05 10.51 13.71
CA LEU A 160 2.98 10.76 15.15
C LEU A 160 2.62 9.44 15.83
N PHE A 161 3.42 9.02 16.79
CA PHE A 161 3.21 7.72 17.41
C PHE A 161 3.67 7.70 18.89
N SER A 162 3.14 6.73 19.59
CA SER A 162 3.54 6.34 20.94
C SER A 162 3.49 4.81 21.02
N GLU A 163 3.67 4.23 22.22
CA GLU A 163 3.53 2.78 22.40
C GLU A 163 2.18 2.24 21.94
N ASN A 164 1.10 3.01 22.18
CA ASN A 164 -0.27 2.56 21.94
C ASN A 164 -0.99 3.30 20.81
N PHE A 165 -0.38 4.32 20.22
CA PHE A 165 -1.04 5.19 19.24
C PHE A 165 -0.18 5.41 18.02
N TYR A 166 -0.83 5.41 16.84
CA TYR A 166 -0.21 5.74 15.57
C TYR A 166 -1.14 6.62 14.73
N LEU A 167 -0.60 7.71 14.18
CA LEU A 167 -1.24 8.54 13.18
C LEU A 167 -0.23 8.87 12.08
N GLY A 168 -0.45 8.34 10.89
CA GLY A 168 0.42 8.52 9.72
C GLY A 168 -0.26 9.31 8.62
N LEU A 169 0.45 10.28 8.04
CA LEU A 169 0.06 11.02 6.84
C LEU A 169 1.17 10.85 5.80
N SER A 170 0.84 10.47 4.57
CA SER A 170 1.87 10.26 3.56
C SER A 170 1.38 10.47 2.13
N ALA A 171 2.35 10.75 1.27
CA ALA A 171 2.22 10.75 -0.18
C ALA A 171 3.49 10.09 -0.77
N PRO A 172 3.57 8.74 -0.78
CA PRO A 172 4.78 8.02 -1.25
C PRO A 172 5.06 8.24 -2.73
N THR A 173 4.05 8.59 -3.52
CA THR A 173 4.19 9.05 -4.91
C THR A 173 3.51 10.41 -5.02
N PHE A 174 4.19 11.44 -4.49
CA PHE A 174 3.66 12.81 -4.52
C PHE A 174 3.76 13.42 -5.91
N LYS A 175 4.91 13.26 -6.57
CA LYS A 175 5.14 13.78 -7.92
C LYS A 175 6.02 12.81 -8.70
N SER A 176 5.66 12.63 -9.98
CA SER A 176 6.43 11.84 -10.93
C SER A 176 6.86 12.68 -12.11
N PHE A 177 8.05 12.39 -12.64
CA PHE A 177 8.64 13.07 -13.79
C PHE A 177 8.99 12.04 -14.85
N ASP A 178 8.69 12.34 -16.12
CA ASP A 178 9.04 11.48 -17.24
C ASP A 178 10.56 11.53 -17.49
N LEU A 179 11.17 10.37 -17.70
CA LEU A 179 12.54 10.25 -18.15
C LEU A 179 12.52 9.89 -19.64
N GLY A 180 12.84 10.86 -20.49
CA GLY A 180 12.91 10.70 -21.94
C GLY A 180 11.71 11.27 -22.71
N ASN A 181 11.78 11.20 -24.05
CA ASN A 181 10.78 11.72 -24.98
C ASN A 181 9.76 10.64 -25.36
N SER A 182 9.03 10.07 -24.42
CA SER A 182 7.97 9.12 -24.76
C SER A 182 6.75 9.82 -25.33
N VAL A 183 6.28 9.33 -26.48
CA VAL A 183 5.07 9.85 -27.15
C VAL A 183 3.82 9.49 -26.33
N ASN A 184 3.83 8.37 -25.61
CA ASN A 184 2.73 7.92 -24.77
C ASN A 184 3.00 8.24 -23.29
N LYS A 185 2.38 9.30 -22.80
CA LYS A 185 2.51 9.73 -21.40
C LYS A 185 1.48 9.02 -20.53
N VAL A 186 1.93 8.04 -19.74
CA VAL A 186 1.13 7.54 -18.63
C VAL A 186 1.11 8.60 -17.52
N VAL A 187 -0.07 9.10 -17.21
CA VAL A 187 -0.24 10.08 -16.12
C VAL A 187 -0.25 9.34 -14.80
N THR A 188 0.84 9.43 -14.05
CA THR A 188 0.89 8.94 -12.67
C THR A 188 0.17 9.94 -11.76
N LYS A 189 -0.83 9.46 -11.02
CA LYS A 189 -1.59 10.28 -10.07
C LYS A 189 -0.96 10.21 -8.69
N SER A 190 -1.01 11.32 -7.98
CA SER A 190 -0.57 11.37 -6.58
C SER A 190 -1.53 10.57 -5.68
N HIS A 191 -0.96 9.79 -4.77
CA HIS A 191 -1.68 9.01 -3.78
C HIS A 191 -1.42 9.59 -2.40
N TYR A 192 -2.49 9.85 -1.66
CA TYR A 192 -2.44 10.37 -0.30
C TYR A 192 -3.05 9.33 0.65
N TYR A 193 -2.38 9.11 1.76
CA TYR A 193 -2.80 8.17 2.79
C TYR A 193 -2.86 8.86 4.15
N LEU A 194 -3.93 8.61 4.89
CA LEU A 194 -4.05 8.94 6.29
C LEU A 194 -4.42 7.65 7.03
N GLN A 195 -3.57 7.24 7.95
CA GLN A 195 -3.74 6.02 8.73
C GLN A 195 -3.76 6.35 10.21
N ALA A 196 -4.72 5.81 10.94
CA ALA A 196 -4.75 5.88 12.39
C ALA A 196 -4.94 4.48 12.97
N ALA A 197 -4.27 4.20 14.09
CA ALA A 197 -4.40 2.96 14.82
C ALA A 197 -4.22 3.20 16.32
N TYR A 198 -4.89 2.38 17.13
CA TYR A 198 -4.74 2.39 18.57
C TYR A 198 -4.61 0.94 19.07
N ALA A 199 -3.66 0.71 19.95
CA ALA A 199 -3.43 -0.59 20.58
C ALA A 199 -3.97 -0.57 22.02
N TYR A 200 -4.90 -1.45 22.31
CA TYR A 200 -5.51 -1.59 23.64
C TYR A 200 -5.19 -2.96 24.21
N HIS A 201 -4.44 -2.99 25.32
CA HIS A 201 -4.15 -4.21 26.09
C HIS A 201 -5.38 -4.56 26.93
N ILE A 202 -5.99 -5.70 26.66
CA ILE A 202 -7.08 -6.24 27.49
C ILE A 202 -6.47 -6.88 28.75
N ASN A 203 -5.38 -7.63 28.56
CA ASN A 203 -4.56 -8.26 29.58
C ASN A 203 -3.18 -8.57 29.00
N ASP A 204 -2.31 -9.23 29.74
CA ASP A 204 -0.94 -9.56 29.32
C ASP A 204 -0.89 -10.48 28.08
N ASP A 205 -1.93 -11.28 27.84
CA ASP A 205 -2.01 -12.23 26.72
C ASP A 205 -2.74 -11.67 25.47
N VAL A 206 -3.51 -10.57 25.60
CA VAL A 206 -4.44 -10.13 24.57
C VAL A 206 -4.37 -8.62 24.35
N LEU A 207 -4.00 -8.22 23.13
CA LEU A 207 -4.02 -6.86 22.66
C LEU A 207 -4.97 -6.73 21.45
N ILE A 208 -5.84 -5.72 21.45
CA ILE A 208 -6.70 -5.37 20.30
C ILE A 208 -6.18 -4.10 19.64
N LYS A 209 -6.09 -4.12 18.30
CA LYS A 209 -5.65 -2.98 17.50
C LYS A 209 -6.67 -2.62 16.41
N PRO A 210 -7.69 -1.78 16.70
CA PRO A 210 -8.47 -1.13 15.68
C PRO A 210 -7.62 -0.14 14.89
N SER A 211 -7.90 -0.04 13.58
CA SER A 211 -7.23 0.92 12.69
C SER A 211 -8.13 1.34 11.54
N VAL A 212 -7.84 2.51 10.99
CA VAL A 212 -8.49 3.05 9.80
C VAL A 212 -7.42 3.56 8.84
N LEU A 213 -7.61 3.30 7.55
CA LEU A 213 -6.81 3.86 6.47
C LEU A 213 -7.74 4.62 5.52
N LEU A 214 -7.46 5.90 5.32
CA LEU A 214 -8.08 6.71 4.27
C LEU A 214 -7.12 6.81 3.09
N ARG A 215 -7.63 6.60 1.89
CA ARG A 215 -6.87 6.62 0.64
C ARG A 215 -7.53 7.58 -0.34
N GLN A 216 -6.78 8.58 -0.78
CA GLN A 216 -7.22 9.54 -1.79
C GLN A 216 -6.27 9.50 -2.97
N VAL A 217 -6.79 9.22 -4.15
CA VAL A 217 -6.07 9.34 -5.42
C VAL A 217 -6.55 10.59 -6.13
N GLN A 218 -5.63 11.38 -6.66
CA GLN A 218 -5.97 12.61 -7.37
C GLN A 218 -6.98 12.33 -8.51
N GLY A 219 -8.16 12.98 -8.43
CA GLY A 219 -9.25 12.82 -9.40
C GLY A 219 -10.09 11.55 -9.21
N SER A 220 -10.01 10.89 -8.07
CA SER A 220 -10.86 9.76 -7.67
C SER A 220 -11.60 10.08 -6.38
N GLY A 221 -12.61 9.29 -6.02
CA GLY A 221 -13.28 9.37 -4.73
C GLY A 221 -12.38 8.98 -3.57
N LEU A 222 -12.77 9.33 -2.34
CA LEU A 222 -12.12 8.87 -1.12
C LEU A 222 -12.47 7.38 -0.88
N ASN A 223 -11.44 6.57 -0.71
CA ASN A 223 -11.58 5.18 -0.28
C ASN A 223 -11.11 5.04 1.17
N TYR A 224 -11.69 4.08 1.89
CA TYR A 224 -11.30 3.82 3.27
C TYR A 224 -11.39 2.35 3.62
N ASP A 225 -10.51 1.94 4.53
CA ASP A 225 -10.44 0.60 5.09
C ASP A 225 -10.59 0.71 6.61
N ILE A 226 -11.46 -0.10 7.18
CA ILE A 226 -11.61 -0.26 8.64
C ILE A 226 -11.10 -1.65 8.98
N ASN A 227 -10.19 -1.71 9.94
CA ASN A 227 -9.53 -2.95 10.33
C ASN A 227 -9.55 -3.11 11.85
N THR A 228 -9.65 -4.35 12.29
CA THR A 228 -9.41 -4.72 13.69
C THR A 228 -8.55 -5.98 13.72
N SER A 229 -7.47 -5.93 14.47
CA SER A 229 -6.56 -7.05 14.68
C SER A 229 -6.40 -7.34 16.17
N VAL A 230 -6.24 -8.60 16.51
CA VAL A 230 -6.02 -9.10 17.87
C VAL A 230 -4.69 -9.83 17.92
N LEU A 231 -3.79 -9.43 18.81
CA LEU A 231 -2.56 -10.14 19.12
C LEU A 231 -2.81 -11.05 20.33
N LEU A 232 -2.44 -12.31 20.17
CA LEU A 232 -2.56 -13.34 21.20
C LEU A 232 -1.16 -13.81 21.62
N ARG A 233 -0.86 -13.67 22.91
CA ARG A 233 0.39 -14.11 23.56
C ARG A 233 1.65 -13.69 22.82
N ASP A 234 1.63 -12.51 22.20
CA ASP A 234 2.73 -11.97 21.39
C ASP A 234 3.18 -12.87 20.21
N VAL A 235 2.37 -13.87 19.84
CA VAL A 235 2.72 -14.87 18.82
C VAL A 235 1.83 -14.77 17.60
N VAL A 236 0.51 -14.61 17.78
CA VAL A 236 -0.46 -14.71 16.67
C VAL A 236 -1.28 -13.44 16.57
N TRP A 237 -1.23 -12.79 15.41
CA TRP A 237 -2.19 -11.78 15.01
C TRP A 237 -3.33 -12.42 14.21
N LEU A 238 -4.55 -12.13 14.60
CA LEU A 238 -5.76 -12.41 13.83
C LEU A 238 -6.44 -11.09 13.52
N GLY A 239 -6.91 -10.91 12.30
CA GLY A 239 -7.55 -9.67 11.93
C GLY A 239 -8.62 -9.81 10.87
N ALA A 240 -9.50 -8.82 10.84
CA ALA A 240 -10.50 -8.63 9.81
C ALA A 240 -10.49 -7.18 9.35
N SER A 241 -10.70 -6.98 8.05
CA SER A 241 -10.76 -5.67 7.43
C SER A 241 -11.97 -5.57 6.51
N TRP A 242 -12.57 -4.39 6.47
CA TRP A 242 -13.61 -4.04 5.50
C TRP A 242 -13.17 -2.82 4.71
N ARG A 243 -13.25 -2.91 3.39
CA ARG A 243 -12.94 -1.84 2.43
C ARG A 243 -14.19 -1.24 1.85
N SER A 244 -14.19 0.08 1.66
CA SER A 244 -15.26 0.83 0.98
C SER A 244 -15.58 0.29 -0.42
N GLU A 245 -14.61 -0.35 -1.09
CA GLU A 245 -14.75 -1.04 -2.38
C GLU A 245 -15.53 -2.37 -2.27
N LYS A 246 -16.22 -2.60 -1.14
CA LYS A 246 -17.02 -3.80 -0.85
C LYS A 246 -16.20 -5.09 -0.83
N THR A 247 -15.03 -5.04 -0.21
CA THR A 247 -14.17 -6.21 0.02
C THR A 247 -14.02 -6.45 1.50
N VAL A 248 -14.14 -7.70 1.91
CA VAL A 248 -13.80 -8.17 3.26
C VAL A 248 -12.52 -8.97 3.20
N THR A 249 -11.64 -8.74 4.16
CA THR A 249 -10.36 -9.43 4.28
C THR A 249 -10.30 -10.12 5.64
N GLY A 250 -9.95 -11.41 5.65
CA GLY A 250 -9.45 -12.10 6.83
C GLY A 250 -7.92 -12.18 6.77
N LEU A 251 -7.25 -12.01 7.89
CA LEU A 251 -5.80 -12.09 7.94
C LEU A 251 -5.30 -12.82 9.20
N VAL A 252 -4.17 -13.47 9.04
CA VAL A 252 -3.42 -14.10 10.13
C VAL A 252 -1.93 -13.81 9.93
N GLN A 253 -1.23 -13.50 11.03
CA GLN A 253 0.23 -13.44 11.05
C GLN A 253 0.72 -14.20 12.27
N VAL A 254 1.75 -15.00 12.07
CA VAL A 254 2.34 -15.84 13.12
C VAL A 254 3.82 -15.51 13.24
N ARG A 255 4.28 -15.28 14.47
CA ARG A 255 5.69 -15.21 14.80
C ARG A 255 6.23 -16.63 14.97
N LEU A 256 6.95 -17.11 13.95
CA LEU A 256 7.54 -18.46 13.93
C LEU A 256 8.77 -18.56 14.83
N THR A 257 9.55 -17.47 14.89
CA THR A 257 10.71 -17.30 15.77
C THR A 257 10.75 -15.83 16.24
N PRO A 258 11.60 -15.43 17.20
CA PRO A 258 11.74 -14.03 17.59
C PRO A 258 12.02 -13.08 16.43
N VAL A 259 12.63 -13.58 15.34
CA VAL A 259 13.06 -12.77 14.19
C VAL A 259 12.24 -13.03 12.91
N LEU A 260 11.46 -14.12 12.83
CA LEU A 260 10.78 -14.55 11.62
C LEU A 260 9.26 -14.56 11.81
N GLU A 261 8.54 -13.87 10.94
CA GLU A 261 7.09 -13.79 10.94
C GLU A 261 6.52 -14.15 9.57
N LEU A 262 5.43 -14.92 9.57
CA LEU A 262 4.69 -15.34 8.39
C LEU A 262 3.28 -14.76 8.46
N GLY A 263 2.85 -14.08 7.42
CA GLY A 263 1.51 -13.51 7.30
C GLY A 263 0.76 -14.07 6.08
N TYR A 264 -0.55 -14.23 6.24
CA TYR A 264 -1.43 -14.60 5.15
C TYR A 264 -2.72 -13.79 5.24
N SER A 265 -3.23 -13.35 4.10
CA SER A 265 -4.56 -12.75 4.00
C SER A 265 -5.37 -13.29 2.84
N TYR A 266 -6.68 -13.29 3.04
CA TYR A 266 -7.68 -13.72 2.08
C TYR A 266 -8.71 -12.62 1.91
N ASP A 267 -8.82 -12.10 0.68
CA ASP A 267 -9.78 -11.06 0.33
C ASP A 267 -10.93 -11.67 -0.45
N THR A 268 -12.15 -11.33 -0.05
CA THR A 268 -13.37 -11.74 -0.75
C THR A 268 -14.25 -10.51 -1.05
N PRO A 269 -14.72 -10.32 -2.30
CA PRO A 269 -15.68 -9.27 -2.60
C PRO A 269 -17.04 -9.60 -2.00
N MET A 270 -17.72 -8.61 -1.41
CA MET A 270 -19.08 -8.74 -0.88
C MET A 270 -20.14 -8.78 -2.00
N SER A 271 -19.83 -8.23 -3.16
CA SER A 271 -20.70 -8.28 -4.33
C SER A 271 -19.84 -8.36 -5.59
N SER A 272 -20.09 -9.36 -6.42
CA SER A 272 -19.45 -9.49 -7.73
C SER A 272 -20.44 -9.02 -8.80
N ASN A 273 -20.05 -7.98 -9.56
CA ASN A 273 -20.78 -7.59 -10.77
C ASN A 273 -20.45 -8.52 -11.97
N LEU A 274 -19.43 -9.37 -11.80
CA LEU A 274 -19.03 -10.37 -12.78
C LEU A 274 -19.76 -11.67 -12.46
N LYS A 275 -20.83 -11.95 -13.18
CA LYS A 275 -21.59 -13.20 -13.06
C LYS A 275 -20.64 -14.39 -13.27
N GLY A 276 -20.41 -15.17 -12.20
CA GLY A 276 -19.67 -16.43 -12.25
C GLY A 276 -18.18 -16.40 -11.86
N ALA A 277 -17.55 -15.25 -11.66
CA ALA A 277 -16.18 -15.17 -11.18
C ALA A 277 -16.18 -14.85 -9.67
N GLN A 278 -15.83 -15.84 -8.84
CA GLN A 278 -15.46 -15.58 -7.45
C GLN A 278 -14.04 -15.00 -7.46
N THR A 279 -13.96 -13.67 -7.41
CA THR A 279 -12.68 -12.94 -7.54
C THR A 279 -12.00 -12.77 -6.19
N VAL A 280 -11.64 -13.89 -5.56
CA VAL A 280 -10.86 -13.88 -4.33
C VAL A 280 -9.42 -13.50 -4.59
N SER A 281 -8.75 -12.94 -3.59
CA SER A 281 -7.33 -12.62 -3.67
C SER A 281 -6.59 -13.20 -2.48
N HIS A 282 -5.36 -13.63 -2.70
CA HIS A 282 -4.48 -14.17 -1.68
C HIS A 282 -3.24 -13.32 -1.57
N GLU A 283 -2.78 -13.09 -0.35
CA GLU A 283 -1.53 -12.40 -0.10
C GLU A 283 -0.73 -13.16 0.96
N LEU A 284 0.54 -13.42 0.66
CA LEU A 284 1.50 -14.06 1.55
C LEU A 284 2.59 -13.04 1.90
N MET A 285 2.95 -12.96 3.18
CA MET A 285 4.01 -12.10 3.68
C MET A 285 5.02 -12.91 4.47
N LEU A 286 6.29 -12.64 4.24
CA LEU A 286 7.39 -13.13 5.07
C LEU A 286 8.18 -11.93 5.56
N ARG A 287 8.36 -11.81 6.87
CA ARG A 287 9.12 -10.74 7.50
C ARG A 287 10.21 -11.30 8.38
N PHE A 288 11.40 -10.76 8.19
CA PHE A 288 12.57 -11.04 9.01
C PHE A 288 12.99 -9.74 9.70
N ARG A 289 13.07 -9.76 11.04
CA ARG A 289 13.49 -8.64 11.89
C ARG A 289 14.74 -9.02 12.64
N PHE A 290 15.69 -8.09 12.72
CA PHE A 290 16.94 -8.31 13.43
C PHE A 290 17.46 -7.01 14.03
N GLY A 291 18.06 -7.11 15.22
CA GLY A 291 18.73 -5.98 15.87
C GLY A 291 20.18 -5.84 15.40
N TRP A 292 20.76 -4.64 15.54
CA TRP A 292 22.18 -4.41 15.34
C TRP A 292 23.06 -5.03 16.42
N SER A 293 22.49 -5.34 17.58
CA SER A 293 23.14 -5.99 18.69
C SER A 293 22.44 -7.32 18.96
N PHE A 294 23.20 -8.40 19.05
CA PHE A 294 22.70 -9.75 19.27
C PHE A 294 22.05 -9.94 20.67
N ASP A 295 22.15 -8.92 21.55
CA ASP A 295 21.65 -8.96 22.93
C ASP A 295 20.25 -8.31 23.11
N HIS A 296 19.62 -7.77 22.05
CA HIS A 296 18.28 -7.21 22.18
C HIS A 296 17.22 -8.21 21.67
N GLU A 297 16.38 -8.68 22.59
CA GLU A 297 15.12 -9.31 22.23
C GLU A 297 14.30 -8.33 21.38
N VAL A 298 13.99 -8.75 20.16
CA VAL A 298 13.14 -7.95 19.25
C VAL A 298 11.72 -7.99 19.80
N ALA A 299 11.31 -6.91 20.47
CA ALA A 299 9.95 -6.78 21.01
C ALA A 299 8.89 -6.95 19.88
N PRO A 300 7.68 -7.42 20.21
CA PRO A 300 6.58 -7.47 19.25
C PRO A 300 6.33 -6.09 18.68
N LYS A 301 6.29 -5.99 17.33
CA LYS A 301 5.92 -4.74 16.69
C LYS A 301 4.42 -4.58 16.78
N ILE A 302 3.96 -3.50 17.41
CA ILE A 302 2.55 -3.16 17.52
C ILE A 302 2.10 -2.36 16.28
N PHE A 303 2.97 -1.48 15.77
CA PHE A 303 2.72 -0.65 14.59
C PHE A 303 3.70 -0.89 13.47
#